data_3424aa572eb03f010a9080e63e96a140
#
_entry.id   3424aa572eb03f010a9080e63e96a140
#
_cell.length_a   1.000
_cell.length_b   1.000
_cell.length_c   1.000
_cell.angle_alpha   90.00
_cell.angle_beta   90.00
_cell.angle_gamma   90.00
#
_symmetry.space_group_name_H-M   'P 1'
#
loop_
_entity.id
_entity.type
_entity.pdbx_description
1 polymer ?
#
loop_
_entity_poly.entity_id
_entity_poly.type
_entity_poly.pdbx_seq_one_letter_code
_entity_poly.pdbx_strand_id
1 'polypeptide(L)'
;MHLQGLLILVLLVGCGTKNNELKTVEYIDINQFMGDWYVISSIPTLLEKNIYNAIENYELNSDGTVKTTFTYNAGSFDGKRKTFSPKGFIADDGSNAIWGMQFIWPIKADYRVIYLATDYSYTII
;
A
#
# COMPACT_ATOMS: atom_id res chain seq x y z
N MET A 1 -36.54 51.12 -9.70
CA MET A 1 -35.22 50.60 -9.25
C MET A 1 -35.09 49.18 -9.74
N HIS A 2 -34.32 48.93 -10.79
CA HIS A 2 -34.02 47.58 -11.25
C HIS A 2 -32.70 47.17 -10.63
N LEU A 3 -32.76 46.22 -9.70
CA LEU A 3 -31.54 45.58 -9.17
C LEU A 3 -31.11 44.52 -10.15
N GLN A 4 -30.12 44.82 -11.01
CA GLN A 4 -29.48 43.82 -11.86
C GLN A 4 -28.55 43.00 -10.99
N GLY A 5 -29.03 41.80 -10.61
CA GLY A 5 -28.18 40.82 -9.95
C GLY A 5 -27.12 40.33 -10.94
N LEU A 6 -25.86 40.66 -10.71
CA LEU A 6 -24.71 40.15 -11.43
C LEU A 6 -24.49 38.69 -11.02
N LEU A 7 -24.91 37.77 -11.87
CA LEU A 7 -24.64 36.34 -11.68
C LEU A 7 -23.16 36.07 -12.02
N ILE A 8 -22.31 36.02 -11.02
CA ILE A 8 -20.91 35.58 -11.18
C ILE A 8 -20.90 34.08 -11.32
N LEU A 9 -20.81 33.63 -12.57
CA LEU A 9 -20.58 32.21 -12.88
C LEU A 9 -19.11 31.89 -12.61
N VAL A 10 -18.81 31.35 -11.41
CA VAL A 10 -17.49 30.83 -11.09
C VAL A 10 -17.30 29.51 -11.83
N LEU A 11 -16.63 29.59 -12.98
CA LEU A 11 -16.13 28.39 -13.65
C LEU A 11 -15.00 27.80 -12.82
N LEU A 12 -15.31 26.79 -12.00
CA LEU A 12 -14.32 25.92 -11.40
C LEU A 12 -13.69 25.09 -12.51
N VAL A 13 -12.62 25.61 -13.11
CA VAL A 13 -11.72 24.80 -13.94
C VAL A 13 -11.04 23.84 -12.99
N GLY A 14 -11.62 22.65 -12.82
CA GLY A 14 -10.95 21.55 -12.16
C GLY A 14 -9.71 21.21 -12.98
N CYS A 15 -8.53 21.59 -12.50
CA CYS A 15 -7.29 20.99 -12.97
C CYS A 15 -7.38 19.49 -12.66
N GLY A 16 -7.75 18.68 -13.66
CA GLY A 16 -7.61 17.25 -13.60
C GLY A 16 -6.13 16.95 -13.50
N THR A 17 -5.63 16.75 -12.27
CA THR A 17 -4.35 16.09 -12.08
C THR A 17 -4.48 14.72 -12.73
N LYS A 18 -3.77 14.47 -13.84
CA LYS A 18 -3.54 13.10 -14.30
C LYS A 18 -2.86 12.41 -13.13
N ASN A 19 -3.60 11.60 -12.39
CA ASN A 19 -3.00 10.65 -11.46
C ASN A 19 -2.17 9.71 -12.34
N ASN A 20 -0.86 9.92 -12.37
CA ASN A 20 0.07 8.93 -12.89
C ASN A 20 0.09 7.79 -11.86
N GLU A 21 -0.95 6.97 -11.86
CA GLU A 21 -0.97 5.75 -11.07
C GLU A 21 0.17 4.86 -11.55
N LEU A 22 0.97 4.38 -10.60
CA LEU A 22 2.04 3.45 -10.90
C LEU A 22 1.45 2.19 -11.54
N LYS A 23 1.98 1.80 -12.69
CA LYS A 23 1.56 0.59 -13.37
C LYS A 23 1.99 -0.62 -12.54
N THR A 24 1.04 -1.47 -12.20
CA THR A 24 1.29 -2.73 -11.50
C THR A 24 1.67 -3.86 -12.45
N VAL A 25 2.14 -4.96 -11.89
CA VAL A 25 2.22 -6.23 -12.62
C VAL A 25 0.82 -6.68 -13.05
N GLU A 26 0.74 -7.47 -14.11
CA GLU A 26 -0.55 -7.88 -14.68
C GLU A 26 -1.31 -8.87 -13.79
N TYR A 27 -0.58 -9.76 -13.13
CA TYR A 27 -1.17 -10.80 -12.28
C TYR A 27 -0.17 -11.30 -11.23
N ILE A 28 -0.70 -11.62 -10.05
CA ILE A 28 0.01 -12.31 -8.96
C ILE A 28 -0.75 -13.58 -8.60
N ASP A 29 -0.06 -14.72 -8.59
CA ASP A 29 -0.55 -15.90 -7.88
C ASP A 29 -0.48 -15.63 -6.38
N ILE A 30 -1.63 -15.36 -5.77
CA ILE A 30 -1.70 -14.92 -4.39
C ILE A 30 -1.12 -15.96 -3.42
N ASN A 31 -1.25 -17.25 -3.72
CA ASN A 31 -0.72 -18.29 -2.86
C ASN A 31 0.81 -18.33 -2.88
N GLN A 32 1.43 -18.06 -4.03
CA GLN A 32 2.89 -17.96 -4.13
C GLN A 32 3.43 -16.69 -3.48
N PHE A 33 2.62 -15.63 -3.41
CA PHE A 33 3.01 -14.35 -2.81
C PHE A 33 2.96 -14.36 -1.28
N MET A 34 2.27 -15.32 -0.67
CA MET A 34 2.22 -15.47 0.79
C MET A 34 3.57 -15.87 1.38
N GLY A 35 3.74 -15.67 2.68
CA GLY A 35 4.97 -15.96 3.42
C GLY A 35 5.78 -14.71 3.78
N ASP A 36 7.06 -14.90 4.03
CA ASP A 36 7.96 -13.86 4.52
C ASP A 36 8.65 -13.11 3.37
N TRP A 37 8.59 -11.78 3.45
CA TRP A 37 9.33 -10.88 2.58
C TRP A 37 10.27 -10.02 3.41
N TYR A 38 11.56 -10.12 3.15
CA TYR A 38 12.59 -9.32 3.82
C TYR A 38 12.69 -7.96 3.14
N VAL A 39 12.54 -6.88 3.91
CA VAL A 39 12.64 -5.52 3.39
C VAL A 39 14.11 -5.14 3.27
N ILE A 40 14.61 -5.09 2.03
CA ILE A 40 16.01 -4.75 1.74
C ILE A 40 16.20 -3.24 1.63
N SER A 41 15.21 -2.55 1.05
CA SER A 41 15.23 -1.10 0.84
C SER A 41 13.83 -0.53 0.90
N SER A 42 13.69 0.65 1.47
CA SER A 42 12.44 1.40 1.51
C SER A 42 12.70 2.90 1.36
N ILE A 43 11.69 3.62 0.86
CA ILE A 43 11.70 5.09 0.92
C ILE A 43 11.18 5.47 2.29
N PRO A 44 12.00 6.13 3.15
CA PRO A 44 11.57 6.46 4.51
C PRO A 44 10.36 7.38 4.50
N THR A 45 9.31 6.99 5.21
CA THR A 45 8.17 7.85 5.55
C THR A 45 8.30 8.33 6.99
N LEU A 46 7.41 9.24 7.43
CA LEU A 46 7.39 9.71 8.82
C LEU A 46 7.17 8.57 9.84
N LEU A 47 6.50 7.49 9.42
CA LEU A 47 6.21 6.32 10.24
C LEU A 47 7.30 5.26 10.17
N GLU A 48 8.15 5.27 9.12
CA GLU A 48 9.15 4.24 8.82
C GLU A 48 10.58 4.72 9.04
N LYS A 49 10.78 5.78 9.82
CA LYS A 49 12.12 6.22 10.21
C LYS A 49 12.73 5.25 11.21
N ASN A 50 14.01 4.90 11.00
CA ASN A 50 14.78 4.05 11.89
C ASN A 50 14.20 2.63 12.06
N ILE A 51 13.78 2.04 10.96
CA ILE A 51 13.34 0.65 10.87
C ILE A 51 14.50 -0.21 10.34
N TYR A 52 14.83 -1.27 11.08
CA TYR A 52 15.91 -2.20 10.75
C TYR A 52 15.40 -3.63 10.80
N ASN A 53 15.99 -4.53 9.99
CA ASN A 53 15.59 -5.94 9.89
C ASN A 53 14.08 -6.14 9.74
N ALA A 54 13.45 -5.38 8.87
CA ALA A 54 12.03 -5.47 8.66
C ALA A 54 11.67 -6.71 7.84
N ILE A 55 10.63 -7.39 8.30
CA ILE A 55 10.03 -8.55 7.63
C ILE A 55 8.53 -8.32 7.53
N GLU A 56 7.98 -8.50 6.35
CA GLU A 56 6.54 -8.56 6.11
C GLU A 56 6.13 -10.00 5.89
N ASN A 57 5.24 -10.49 6.73
CA ASN A 57 4.62 -11.81 6.56
C ASN A 57 3.19 -11.66 6.08
N TYR A 58 2.82 -12.40 5.04
CA TYR A 58 1.47 -12.42 4.49
C TYR A 58 0.85 -13.81 4.62
N GLU A 59 -0.38 -13.85 5.12
CA GLU A 59 -1.20 -15.06 5.23
C GLU A 59 -2.60 -14.78 4.66
N LEU A 60 -3.05 -15.62 3.73
CA LEU A 60 -4.37 -15.50 3.14
C LEU A 60 -5.44 -16.01 4.13
N ASN A 61 -6.39 -15.13 4.47
CA ASN A 61 -7.53 -15.49 5.29
C ASN A 61 -8.61 -16.20 4.44
N SER A 62 -9.48 -16.95 5.11
CA SER A 62 -10.61 -17.66 4.46
C SER A 62 -11.61 -16.72 3.78
N ASP A 63 -11.68 -15.44 4.20
CA ASP A 63 -12.55 -14.42 3.60
C ASP A 63 -11.91 -13.68 2.41
N GLY A 64 -10.69 -14.09 1.99
CA GLY A 64 -9.97 -13.47 0.88
C GLY A 64 -9.15 -12.24 1.25
N THR A 65 -9.16 -11.81 2.50
CA THR A 65 -8.26 -10.76 3.00
C THR A 65 -6.90 -11.33 3.34
N VAL A 66 -5.90 -10.46 3.49
CA VAL A 66 -4.53 -10.85 3.84
C VAL A 66 -4.20 -10.39 5.24
N LYS A 67 -3.94 -11.34 6.13
CA LYS A 67 -3.32 -11.05 7.42
C LYS A 67 -1.87 -10.68 7.17
N THR A 68 -1.50 -9.48 7.57
CA THR A 68 -0.15 -8.97 7.42
C THR A 68 0.48 -8.81 8.79
N THR A 69 1.71 -9.29 8.93
CA THR A 69 2.50 -9.12 10.15
C THR A 69 3.82 -8.45 9.77
N PHE A 70 3.96 -7.19 10.14
CA PHE A 70 5.17 -6.40 9.91
C PHE A 70 5.99 -6.33 11.18
N THR A 71 7.19 -6.88 11.17
CA THR A 71 8.11 -6.87 12.31
C THR A 71 9.40 -6.16 11.96
N TYR A 72 9.96 -5.41 12.89
CA TYR A 72 11.20 -4.68 12.69
C TYR A 72 11.92 -4.40 14.01
N ASN A 73 13.21 -4.09 13.93
CA ASN A 73 13.99 -3.58 15.06
C ASN A 73 13.98 -2.04 15.01
N ALA A 74 13.63 -1.40 16.12
CA ALA A 74 13.53 0.05 16.20
C ALA A 74 14.86 0.70 16.53
N GLY A 75 15.28 1.67 15.72
CA GLY A 75 16.42 2.55 15.97
C GLY A 75 17.79 2.00 15.57
N SER A 76 17.99 0.67 15.57
CA SER A 76 19.23 0.00 15.15
C SER A 76 18.96 -1.48 14.86
N PHE A 77 19.95 -2.19 14.32
CA PHE A 77 19.87 -3.65 14.12
C PHE A 77 19.67 -4.41 15.43
N ASP A 78 20.19 -3.90 16.55
CA ASP A 78 20.01 -4.47 17.89
C ASP A 78 18.87 -3.82 18.67
N GLY A 79 18.07 -2.98 18.00
CA GLY A 79 16.96 -2.27 18.61
C GLY A 79 15.81 -3.20 19.03
N LYS A 80 14.90 -2.65 19.83
CA LYS A 80 13.73 -3.38 20.31
C LYS A 80 12.88 -3.86 19.14
N ARG A 81 12.53 -5.14 19.16
CA ARG A 81 11.62 -5.75 18.17
C ARG A 81 10.20 -5.22 18.35
N LYS A 82 9.61 -4.69 17.29
CA LYS A 82 8.23 -4.18 17.23
C LYS A 82 7.45 -4.90 16.17
N THR A 83 6.13 -4.96 16.32
CA THR A 83 5.22 -5.63 15.41
C THR A 83 3.99 -4.78 15.15
N PHE A 84 3.60 -4.68 13.88
CA PHE A 84 2.29 -4.19 13.44
C PHE A 84 1.55 -5.29 12.70
N SER A 85 0.24 -5.29 12.79
CA SER A 85 -0.62 -6.30 12.15
C SER A 85 -1.72 -5.66 11.31
N PRO A 86 -1.39 -4.96 10.21
CA PRO A 86 -2.38 -4.42 9.32
C PRO A 86 -3.13 -5.53 8.58
N LYS A 87 -4.29 -5.19 8.02
CA LYS A 87 -5.09 -6.11 7.21
C LYS A 87 -5.09 -5.66 5.76
N GLY A 88 -4.75 -6.56 4.85
CA GLY A 88 -4.76 -6.33 3.41
C GLY A 88 -6.11 -6.67 2.79
N PHE A 89 -6.65 -5.76 2.00
CA PHE A 89 -7.86 -5.94 1.20
C PHE A 89 -7.47 -5.93 -0.26
N ILE A 90 -7.53 -7.09 -0.92
CA ILE A 90 -7.17 -7.22 -2.34
C ILE A 90 -8.28 -6.60 -3.17
N ALA A 91 -7.91 -5.70 -4.11
CA ALA A 91 -8.85 -5.11 -5.04
C ALA A 91 -9.42 -6.16 -6.00
N ASP A 92 -10.70 -6.04 -6.31
CA ASP A 92 -11.42 -6.94 -7.23
C ASP A 92 -11.19 -6.50 -8.69
N ASP A 93 -9.94 -6.52 -9.13
CA ASP A 93 -9.56 -6.17 -10.51
C ASP A 93 -8.98 -7.37 -11.30
N GLY A 94 -8.91 -8.54 -10.65
CA GLY A 94 -8.37 -9.76 -11.22
C GLY A 94 -6.85 -9.88 -11.22
N SER A 95 -6.12 -8.82 -10.87
CA SER A 95 -4.63 -8.82 -10.87
C SER A 95 -4.01 -9.39 -9.61
N ASN A 96 -4.67 -9.25 -8.46
CA ASN A 96 -4.13 -9.43 -7.10
C ASN A 96 -2.93 -8.50 -6.76
N ALA A 97 -2.66 -7.48 -7.58
CA ALA A 97 -1.50 -6.61 -7.45
C ALA A 97 -1.78 -5.28 -6.74
N ILE A 98 -3.05 -4.98 -6.47
CA ILE A 98 -3.50 -3.75 -5.81
C ILE A 98 -4.25 -4.11 -4.54
N TRP A 99 -3.79 -3.61 -3.40
CA TRP A 99 -4.43 -3.84 -2.11
C TRP A 99 -4.70 -2.53 -1.38
N GLY A 100 -5.68 -2.52 -0.50
CA GLY A 100 -5.84 -1.51 0.53
C GLY A 100 -5.27 -2.05 1.84
N MET A 101 -4.18 -1.47 2.33
CA MET A 101 -3.56 -1.89 3.60
C MET A 101 -4.13 -1.08 4.76
N GLN A 102 -4.83 -1.73 5.67
CA GLN A 102 -5.53 -1.09 6.78
C GLN A 102 -4.78 -1.27 8.10
N PHE A 103 -4.18 -0.19 8.59
CA PHE A 103 -3.56 -0.12 9.92
C PHE A 103 -4.55 0.32 10.98
N ILE A 104 -5.42 1.28 10.66
CA ILE A 104 -6.45 1.85 11.53
C ILE A 104 -7.75 1.97 10.73
N TRP A 105 -8.82 1.37 11.22
CA TRP A 105 -10.14 1.52 10.62
C TRP A 105 -10.61 3.00 10.66
N PRO A 106 -11.22 3.53 9.60
CA PRO A 106 -11.56 2.93 8.30
C PRO A 106 -10.51 3.19 7.19
N ILE A 107 -9.34 3.70 7.52
CA ILE A 107 -8.32 4.17 6.57
C ILE A 107 -7.57 2.99 5.96
N LYS A 108 -7.48 2.96 4.63
CA LYS A 108 -6.67 2.00 3.87
C LYS A 108 -5.61 2.75 3.09
N ALA A 109 -4.35 2.38 3.28
CA ALA A 109 -3.23 2.87 2.47
C ALA A 109 -3.16 2.11 1.14
N ASP A 110 -2.79 2.81 0.08
CA ASP A 110 -2.56 2.21 -1.24
C ASP A 110 -1.30 1.34 -1.20
N TYR A 111 -1.42 0.12 -1.70
CA TYR A 111 -0.34 -0.86 -1.79
C TYR A 111 -0.38 -1.47 -3.18
N ARG A 112 0.71 -1.31 -3.95
CA ARG A 112 0.78 -1.71 -5.34
C ARG A 112 2.05 -2.49 -5.63
N VAL A 113 1.92 -3.70 -6.15
CA VAL A 113 3.06 -4.47 -6.62
C VAL A 113 3.37 -4.03 -8.05
N ILE A 114 4.47 -3.29 -8.21
CA ILE A 114 4.88 -2.72 -9.51
C ILE A 114 5.89 -3.59 -10.25
N TYR A 115 6.57 -4.46 -9.55
CA TYR A 115 7.46 -5.48 -10.11
C TYR A 115 7.43 -6.75 -9.25
N LEU A 116 7.48 -7.90 -9.91
CA LEU A 116 7.60 -9.21 -9.27
C LEU A 116 8.46 -10.11 -10.14
N ALA A 117 9.51 -10.68 -9.55
CA ALA A 117 10.32 -11.69 -10.23
C ALA A 117 9.50 -12.94 -10.54
N THR A 118 9.74 -13.59 -11.67
CA THR A 118 8.97 -14.75 -12.13
C THR A 118 9.05 -15.94 -11.18
N ASP A 119 10.13 -16.05 -10.41
CA ASP A 119 10.34 -17.07 -9.37
C ASP A 119 9.91 -16.62 -7.97
N TYR A 120 9.27 -15.44 -7.86
CA TYR A 120 8.84 -14.84 -6.58
C TYR A 120 9.96 -14.57 -5.58
N SER A 121 11.20 -14.42 -6.05
CA SER A 121 12.36 -14.19 -5.17
C SER A 121 12.51 -12.75 -4.70
N TYR A 122 12.02 -11.77 -5.47
CA TYR A 122 11.98 -10.35 -5.08
C TYR A 122 10.85 -9.60 -5.75
N THR A 123 10.43 -8.52 -5.12
CA THR A 123 9.31 -7.66 -5.55
C THR A 123 9.62 -6.19 -5.26
N ILE A 124 8.93 -5.29 -5.96
CA ILE A 124 8.90 -3.85 -5.67
C ILE A 124 7.45 -3.44 -5.45
N ILE A 125 7.22 -2.77 -4.35
CA ILE A 125 5.91 -2.30 -3.92
C ILE A 125 5.95 -0.78 -3.84
#